data_1fe73874f84d8d2ef1c30204c08f6276
#
_entry.id   1fe73874f84d8d2ef1c30204c08f6276
#
_cell.length_a   1.000
_cell.length_b   1.000
_cell.length_c   1.000
_cell.angle_alpha   90.00
_cell.angle_beta   90.00
_cell.angle_gamma   90.00
#
_symmetry.space_group_name_H-M   'P 1'
#
loop_
_entity.id
_entity.type
_entity.pdbx_description
1 polymer ?
#
loop_
_entity_poly.entity_id
_entity_poly.type
_entity_poly.pdbx_seq_one_letter_code
_entity_poly.pdbx_strand_id
1 'polypeptide(L)'
;MERRFTGEYSVGEPIRAAALIRNDGMYPHKDVGEPLVHPGDAGVVRESWRFLGEVYYTVEFTARSLFVIMADHEMMRMGTAFDVA
;
A
#
# COMPACT_ATOMS: atom_id res chain seq x y z
N MET A 1 -12.52 -20.12 4.97
CA MET A 1 -12.29 -19.76 4.74
C MET A 1 -11.91 -18.92 4.43
N GLU A 2 -11.99 -18.62 4.12
CA GLU A 2 -11.64 -17.95 3.71
C GLU A 2 -11.40 -17.00 3.89
N ARG A 3 -11.47 -16.67 4.42
CA ARG A 3 -11.22 -15.69 4.61
C ARG A 3 -10.31 -15.17 4.86
N ARG A 4 -9.80 -15.26 4.93
CA ARG A 4 -8.91 -14.81 5.00
C ARG A 4 -8.33 -14.12 4.49
N PHE A 5 -8.27 -14.20 4.16
CA PHE A 5 -7.64 -13.49 3.51
C PHE A 5 -7.75 -12.53 3.31
N THR A 6 -8.65 -13.03 3.74
CA THR A 6 -8.87 -11.92 3.21
C THR A 6 -7.85 -10.91 3.32
N GLY A 7 -6.76 -11.19 3.55
CA GLY A 7 -5.69 -10.35 3.32
C GLY A 7 -5.69 -9.01 3.97
N GLU A 8 -6.35 -8.87 5.07
CA GLU A 8 -6.28 -7.60 5.75
C GLU A 8 -4.89 -7.41 6.33
N TYR A 9 -4.43 -6.17 6.26
CA TYR A 9 -3.11 -5.80 6.76
C TYR A 9 -3.25 -5.10 8.08
N SER A 10 -2.32 -5.34 8.99
CA SER A 10 -2.35 -4.74 10.31
C SER A 10 -1.56 -3.44 10.33
N VAL A 11 -1.96 -2.51 11.17
CA VAL A 11 -1.19 -1.30 11.40
C VAL A 11 0.19 -1.70 11.91
N GLY A 12 1.21 -1.14 11.30
CA GLY A 12 2.59 -1.47 11.61
C GLY A 12 3.17 -2.56 10.76
N GLU A 13 2.36 -3.19 9.93
CA GLU A 13 2.85 -4.29 9.10
C GLU A 13 3.65 -3.76 7.92
N PRO A 14 4.83 -4.33 7.64
CA PRO A 14 5.57 -3.94 6.44
C PRO A 14 4.96 -4.60 5.22
N ILE A 15 4.93 -3.85 4.12
CA ILE A 15 4.39 -4.35 2.86
C ILE A 15 5.25 -3.89 1.70
N ARG A 16 4.98 -4.45 0.53
CA ARG A 16 5.53 -3.95 -0.72
C ARG A 16 4.39 -3.55 -1.62
N ALA A 17 4.64 -2.53 -2.43
CA ALA A 17 3.66 -2.14 -3.43
C ALA A 17 3.62 -3.19 -4.52
N ALA A 18 2.43 -3.50 -4.98
CA ALA A 18 2.22 -4.45 -6.07
C ALA A 18 1.88 -3.72 -7.38
N ALA A 19 1.72 -2.41 -7.31
CA ALA A 19 1.27 -1.63 -8.47
C ALA A 19 1.98 -0.29 -8.50
N LEU A 20 1.99 0.30 -9.68
CA LEU A 20 2.46 1.68 -9.85
C LEU A 20 1.35 2.60 -9.40
N ILE A 21 1.66 3.51 -8.48
CA ILE A 21 0.69 4.49 -8.00
C ILE A 21 1.11 5.85 -8.48
N ARG A 22 0.20 6.56 -9.15
CA ARG A 22 0.48 7.88 -9.67
C ARG A 22 -0.27 8.93 -8.89
N ASN A 23 0.27 10.14 -8.91
CA ASN A 23 -0.36 11.27 -8.23
C ASN A 23 -1.64 11.66 -8.97
N ASP A 24 -2.76 11.64 -8.25
CA ASP A 24 -4.04 12.04 -8.80
C ASP A 24 -4.40 13.48 -8.46
N GLY A 25 -3.43 14.24 -7.97
CA GLY A 25 -3.64 15.63 -7.62
C GLY A 25 -3.64 15.89 -6.12
N MET A 26 -3.55 14.85 -5.30
CA MET A 26 -3.58 15.01 -3.86
C MET A 26 -2.24 15.40 -3.27
N TYR A 27 -1.18 15.35 -4.05
CA TYR A 27 0.16 15.65 -3.57
C TYR A 27 0.64 16.93 -4.26
N PRO A 28 0.53 18.07 -3.57
CA PRO A 28 0.72 19.37 -4.23
C PRO A 28 2.14 19.65 -4.67
N HIS A 29 3.10 18.93 -4.14
CA HIS A 29 4.50 19.15 -4.50
C HIS A 29 4.95 18.28 -5.67
N LYS A 30 4.01 17.55 -6.28
CA LYS A 30 4.32 16.66 -7.38
C LYS A 30 3.31 16.88 -8.48
N ASP A 31 3.73 16.63 -9.70
CA ASP A 31 2.86 16.79 -10.85
C ASP A 31 1.78 15.73 -10.88
N VAL A 32 0.62 16.09 -11.38
CA VAL A 32 -0.45 15.12 -11.62
C VAL A 32 0.07 14.09 -12.61
N GLY A 33 -0.14 12.82 -12.29
CA GLY A 33 0.35 11.73 -13.12
C GLY A 33 1.76 11.28 -12.82
N GLU A 34 2.46 12.02 -11.98
CA GLU A 34 3.82 11.65 -11.60
C GLU A 34 3.79 10.37 -10.79
N PRO A 35 4.67 9.39 -11.06
CA PRO A 35 4.70 8.18 -10.25
C PRO A 35 5.09 8.50 -8.81
N LEU A 36 4.31 7.99 -7.88
CA LEU A 36 4.59 8.14 -6.45
C LEU A 36 5.25 6.89 -5.89
N VAL A 37 4.78 5.73 -6.32
CA VAL A 37 5.21 4.44 -5.79
C VAL A 37 5.36 3.49 -6.96
N HIS A 38 6.43 2.74 -6.97
CA HIS A 38 6.68 1.72 -8.00
C HIS A 38 6.48 0.34 -7.42
N PRO A 39 6.14 -0.65 -8.25
CA PRO A 39 6.05 -2.03 -7.77
C PRO A 39 7.35 -2.43 -7.07
N GLY A 40 7.20 -3.06 -5.92
CA GLY A 40 8.35 -3.48 -5.12
C GLY A 40 8.78 -2.50 -4.06
N ASP A 41 8.31 -1.27 -4.10
CA ASP A 41 8.65 -0.30 -3.06
C ASP A 41 8.14 -0.78 -1.71
N ALA A 42 8.94 -0.63 -0.68
CA ALA A 42 8.60 -1.07 0.66
C ALA A 42 7.96 0.04 1.46
N GLY A 43 6.92 -0.29 2.19
CA GLY A 43 6.24 0.66 3.04
C GLY A 43 5.73 -0.01 4.30
N VAL A 44 5.12 0.78 5.17
CA VAL A 44 4.56 0.30 6.43
C VAL A 44 3.14 0.82 6.54
N VAL A 45 2.22 -0.06 6.90
CA VAL A 45 0.82 0.32 7.09
C VAL A 45 0.72 1.17 8.34
N ARG A 46 0.14 2.36 8.20
CA ARG A 46 -0.03 3.27 9.33
C ARG A 46 -1.47 3.36 9.80
N GLU A 47 -2.43 3.17 8.87
CA GLU A 47 -3.85 3.22 9.20
C GLU A 47 -4.60 2.28 8.29
N SER A 48 -5.74 1.81 8.76
CA SER A 48 -6.67 1.11 7.88
C SER A 48 -8.06 1.66 8.17
N TRP A 49 -8.89 1.73 7.13
CA TRP A 49 -10.22 2.28 7.27
C TRP A 49 -11.09 1.78 6.13
N ARG A 50 -12.41 1.92 6.34
CA ARG A 50 -13.36 1.45 5.33
C ARG A 50 -14.04 2.65 4.70
N PHE A 51 -14.31 2.51 3.42
CA PHE A 51 -15.06 3.51 2.69
C PHE A 51 -15.88 2.80 1.62
N LEU A 52 -17.21 2.95 1.68
CA LEU A 52 -18.12 2.34 0.72
C LEU A 52 -17.89 0.83 0.57
N GLY A 53 -17.68 0.18 1.71
CA GLY A 53 -17.54 -1.28 1.71
C GLY A 53 -16.16 -1.80 1.37
N GLU A 54 -15.23 -0.92 1.02
CA GLU A 54 -13.87 -1.30 0.70
C GLU A 54 -12.94 -0.91 1.81
N VAL A 55 -11.86 -1.67 1.97
CA VAL A 55 -10.85 -1.36 2.97
C VAL A 55 -9.67 -0.69 2.27
N TYR A 56 -9.23 0.41 2.85
CA TYR A 56 -8.09 1.16 2.35
C TYR A 56 -7.06 1.29 3.44
N TYR A 57 -5.84 1.55 3.04
CA TYR A 57 -4.72 1.65 3.98
C TYR A 57 -3.93 2.90 3.67
N THR A 58 -3.51 3.60 4.71
CA THR A 58 -2.53 4.65 4.56
C THR A 58 -1.18 4.00 4.79
N VAL A 59 -0.33 4.04 3.78
CA VAL A 59 0.96 3.37 3.79
C VAL A 59 2.05 4.43 3.72
N GLU A 60 3.01 4.33 4.61
CA GLU A 60 4.16 5.23 4.61
C GLU A 60 5.32 4.55 3.91
N PHE A 61 5.81 5.19 2.86
CA PHE A 61 7.01 4.75 2.15
C PHE A 61 8.16 5.59 2.68
N THR A 62 8.82 5.07 3.71
CA THR A 62 9.78 5.86 4.48
C THR A 62 10.96 6.33 3.65
N ALA A 63 11.39 5.54 2.68
CA ALA A 63 12.50 5.93 1.84
C ALA A 63 12.19 7.17 1.00
N ARG A 64 10.90 7.47 0.83
CA ARG A 64 10.48 8.63 0.05
C ARG A 64 9.77 9.68 0.88
N SER A 65 9.62 9.43 2.18
CA SER A 65 8.88 10.33 3.08
C SER A 65 7.48 10.60 2.54
N LEU A 66 6.78 9.56 2.14
CA LEU A 66 5.54 9.69 1.41
C LEU A 66 4.48 8.80 2.02
N PHE A 67 3.27 9.36 2.22
CA PHE A 67 2.10 8.59 2.66
C PHE A 67 1.16 8.46 1.47
N VAL A 68 0.72 7.25 1.19
CA VAL A 68 -0.14 6.98 0.04
C VAL A 68 -1.30 6.11 0.50
N ILE A 69 -2.49 6.40 -0.02
CA ILE A 69 -3.67 5.59 0.25
C ILE A 69 -3.72 4.47 -0.79
N MET A 70 -3.80 3.24 -0.32
CA MET A 70 -3.74 2.08 -1.20
C MET A 70 -4.86 1.11 -0.86
N ALA A 71 -5.37 0.45 -1.88
CA ALA A 71 -6.28 -0.67 -1.71
C ALA A 71 -5.48 -1.94 -1.54
N ASP A 72 -6.10 -2.98 -1.00
CA ASP A 72 -5.36 -4.19 -0.69
C ASP A 72 -4.77 -4.86 -1.93
N HIS A 73 -5.45 -4.75 -3.08
CA HIS A 73 -4.92 -5.39 -4.29
C HIS A 73 -3.70 -4.66 -4.85
N GLU A 74 -3.40 -3.47 -4.32
CA GLU A 74 -2.22 -2.72 -4.74
C GLU A 74 -1.01 -3.02 -3.86
N MET A 75 -1.17 -3.91 -2.90
CA MET A 75 -0.15 -4.22 -1.90
C MET A 75 0.09 -5.71 -1.86
N MET A 76 1.24 -6.08 -1.32
CA MET A 76 1.55 -7.48 -1.05
C MET A 76 2.33 -7.55 0.25
N ARG A 77 2.19 -8.66 0.96
CA ARG A 77 2.91 -8.84 2.20
C ARG A 77 4.37 -9.02 1.92
N MET A 78 5.16 -8.29 2.69
CA MET A 78 6.59 -8.44 2.59
C MET A 78 6.97 -9.82 3.11
N GLY A 79 7.82 -10.50 2.38
CA GLY A 79 8.29 -11.79 2.81
C GLY A 79 7.40 -12.96 2.46
N THR A 80 6.20 -12.70 1.95
CA THR A 80 5.30 -13.79 1.63
C THR A 80 5.92 -14.75 0.64
N ALA A 81 6.58 -14.23 -0.37
CA ALA A 81 7.17 -15.09 -1.38
C ALA A 81 8.31 -15.90 -0.83
N PHE A 82 8.92 -15.45 0.24
CA PHE A 82 10.04 -16.18 0.82
C PHE A 82 9.59 -17.38 1.61
N ASP A 83 8.38 -17.34 2.07
CA ASP A 83 7.87 -18.40 2.92
C ASP A 83 7.74 -19.69 2.17
N VAL A 84 7.65 -19.62 0.87
CA VAL A 84 7.49 -20.82 0.07
C VAL A 84 8.81 -21.38 -0.40
N ALA A 85 9.85 -20.69 -0.19
CA ALA A 85 11.15 -21.12 -0.69
C ALA A 85 11.68 -22.36 0.02
#